data_7c42128abe74d202d1d5df6b4ce9fe32
#
_entry.id   7c42128abe74d202d1d5df6b4ce9fe32
#
_cell.length_a   1.000
_cell.length_b   1.000
_cell.length_c   1.000
_cell.angle_alpha   90.00
_cell.angle_beta   90.00
_cell.angle_gamma   90.00
#
_symmetry.space_group_name_H-M   'P 1'
#
loop_
_entity.id
_entity.type
_entity.pdbx_description
1 polymer ?
#
loop_
_entity_poly.entity_id
_entity_poly.type
_entity_poly.pdbx_seq_one_letter_code
_entity_poly.pdbx_strand_id
1 'polypeptide(L)'
;MEKNDQDKAKRARQYDLLANKFNELYLAGKERGRESMSVALEKAHEHLTEVKEFSEEQGEELKQYLSRDLDQTIAHAQHLGEEAKERFNPSRLGAGALSSLATVLEFTGNTFRSLSDKTKQTITYKTGEMTSAGTLTCQACSQKVHLKHTGHVPPCPKCSGILFTKGY
;
A
#
# COMPACT_ATOMS: atom_id res chain seq x y z
N MET A 1 -10.98 -24.28 -8.49
CA MET A 1 -9.68 -23.62 -8.23
C MET A 1 -9.47 -22.40 -9.11
N GLU A 2 -9.65 -22.49 -10.40
CA GLU A 2 -9.41 -21.37 -11.36
C GLU A 2 -10.21 -20.09 -11.09
N LYS A 3 -11.49 -20.17 -10.71
CA LYS A 3 -12.33 -19.00 -10.43
C LYS A 3 -11.80 -18.16 -9.25
N ASN A 4 -11.31 -18.81 -8.20
CA ASN A 4 -10.74 -18.11 -7.04
C ASN A 4 -9.42 -17.39 -7.37
N ASP A 5 -8.61 -17.95 -8.26
CA ASP A 5 -7.36 -17.33 -8.68
C ASP A 5 -7.60 -16.15 -9.64
N GLN A 6 -8.63 -16.24 -10.49
CA GLN A 6 -9.08 -15.11 -11.32
C GLN A 6 -9.62 -13.96 -10.49
N ASP A 7 -10.42 -14.23 -9.46
CA ASP A 7 -10.94 -13.19 -8.56
C ASP A 7 -9.81 -12.50 -7.78
N LYS A 8 -8.82 -13.25 -7.31
CA LYS A 8 -7.63 -12.70 -6.65
C LYS A 8 -6.81 -11.82 -7.58
N ALA A 9 -6.56 -12.27 -8.80
CA ALA A 9 -5.83 -11.50 -9.81
C ALA A 9 -6.58 -10.20 -10.18
N LYS A 10 -7.91 -10.28 -10.32
CA LYS A 10 -8.76 -9.11 -10.56
C LYS A 10 -8.64 -8.10 -9.43
N ARG A 11 -8.73 -8.52 -8.18
CA ARG A 11 -8.60 -7.62 -7.02
C ARG A 11 -7.22 -6.99 -6.92
N ALA A 12 -6.15 -7.74 -7.21
CA ALA A 12 -4.80 -7.20 -7.24
C ALA A 12 -4.66 -6.09 -8.30
N ARG A 13 -5.21 -6.32 -9.51
CA ARG A 13 -5.27 -5.31 -10.57
C ARG A 13 -6.06 -4.07 -10.16
N GLN A 14 -7.21 -4.24 -9.52
CA GLN A 14 -8.04 -3.13 -9.03
C GLN A 14 -7.31 -2.30 -7.98
N TYR A 15 -6.57 -2.94 -7.08
CA TYR A 15 -5.71 -2.27 -6.11
C TYR A 15 -4.60 -1.45 -6.79
N ASP A 16 -3.92 -2.02 -7.79
CA ASP A 16 -2.90 -1.31 -8.56
C ASP A 16 -3.48 -0.13 -9.33
N LEU A 17 -4.68 -0.25 -9.91
CA LEU A 17 -5.38 0.84 -10.58
C LEU A 17 -5.69 1.99 -9.60
N LEU A 18 -6.18 1.67 -8.41
CA LEU A 18 -6.46 2.67 -7.37
C LEU A 18 -5.18 3.39 -6.95
N ALA A 19 -4.09 2.65 -6.73
CA ALA A 19 -2.80 3.23 -6.35
C ALA A 19 -2.22 4.13 -7.45
N ASN A 20 -2.34 3.73 -8.72
CA ASN A 20 -1.88 4.54 -9.85
C ASN A 20 -2.71 5.81 -10.01
N LYS A 21 -4.04 5.72 -9.89
CA LYS A 21 -4.93 6.89 -9.98
C LYS A 21 -4.73 7.84 -8.80
N PHE A 22 -4.56 7.32 -7.60
CA PHE A 22 -4.17 8.10 -6.44
C PHE A 22 -2.86 8.86 -6.70
N ASN A 23 -1.82 8.18 -7.19
CA ASN A 23 -0.53 8.80 -7.47
C ASN A 23 -0.65 9.93 -8.51
N GLU A 24 -1.38 9.69 -9.61
CA GLU A 24 -1.67 10.70 -10.65
C GLU A 24 -2.29 11.95 -10.03
N LEU A 25 -3.38 11.80 -9.27
CA LEU A 25 -4.11 12.90 -8.66
C LEU A 25 -3.30 13.63 -7.58
N TYR A 26 -2.55 12.89 -6.77
CA TYR A 26 -1.70 13.46 -5.74
C TYR A 26 -0.56 14.29 -6.34
N LEU A 27 0.09 13.82 -7.41
CA LEU A 27 1.17 14.54 -8.08
C LEU A 27 0.66 15.76 -8.87
N ALA A 28 -0.55 15.71 -9.42
CA ALA A 28 -1.19 16.84 -10.08
C ALA A 28 -1.58 17.96 -9.10
N GLY A 29 -1.79 17.65 -7.82
CA GLY A 29 -2.09 18.64 -6.78
C GLY A 29 -0.91 19.58 -6.53
N LYS A 30 -1.20 20.79 -6.03
CA LYS A 30 -0.18 21.80 -5.67
C LYS A 30 0.33 21.63 -4.24
N GLU A 31 -0.52 21.14 -3.36
CA GLU A 31 -0.22 20.93 -1.95
C GLU A 31 0.28 19.52 -1.68
N ARG A 32 1.14 19.38 -0.70
CA ARG A 32 1.68 18.09 -0.25
C ARG A 32 1.44 17.94 1.25
N GLY A 33 0.99 16.77 1.64
CA GLY A 33 0.71 16.47 3.04
C GLY A 33 -0.32 15.37 3.20
N ARG A 34 -0.65 15.02 4.45
CA ARG A 34 -1.61 13.96 4.76
C ARG A 34 -3.03 14.29 4.28
N GLU A 35 -3.46 15.54 4.42
CA GLU A 35 -4.77 15.99 3.96
C GLU A 35 -4.89 15.88 2.44
N SER A 36 -3.89 16.35 1.70
CA SER A 36 -3.84 16.22 0.24
C SER A 36 -3.83 14.76 -0.22
N MET A 37 -3.19 13.85 0.55
CA MET A 37 -3.22 12.41 0.29
C MET A 37 -4.63 11.85 0.48
N SER A 38 -5.30 12.21 1.56
CA SER A 38 -6.69 11.77 1.82
C SER A 38 -7.62 12.22 0.71
N VAL A 39 -7.53 13.48 0.29
CA VAL A 39 -8.35 14.03 -0.80
C VAL A 39 -8.04 13.34 -2.14
N ALA A 40 -6.78 13.09 -2.45
CA ALA A 40 -6.39 12.40 -3.69
C ALA A 40 -6.88 10.95 -3.71
N LEU A 41 -6.83 10.27 -2.56
CA LEU A 41 -7.30 8.89 -2.42
C LEU A 41 -8.82 8.80 -2.57
N GLU A 42 -9.57 9.74 -1.97
CA GLU A 42 -11.02 9.83 -2.14
C GLU A 42 -11.42 10.03 -3.60
N LYS A 43 -10.81 11.02 -4.26
CA LYS A 43 -11.07 11.29 -5.68
C LYS A 43 -10.69 10.11 -6.60
N ALA A 44 -9.63 9.38 -6.27
CA ALA A 44 -9.25 8.18 -7.03
C ALA A 44 -10.30 7.08 -6.88
N HIS A 45 -10.82 6.89 -5.67
CA HIS A 45 -11.89 5.95 -5.38
C HIS A 45 -13.18 6.32 -6.13
N GLU A 46 -13.65 7.56 -5.99
CA GLU A 46 -14.83 8.08 -6.69
C GLU A 46 -14.74 7.87 -8.21
N HIS A 47 -13.62 8.29 -8.82
CA HIS A 47 -13.41 8.15 -10.26
C HIS A 47 -13.49 6.70 -10.74
N LEU A 48 -12.83 5.76 -10.05
CA LEU A 48 -12.83 4.36 -10.46
C LEU A 48 -14.17 3.66 -10.19
N THR A 49 -14.93 4.13 -9.23
CA THR A 49 -16.32 3.68 -8.98
C THR A 49 -17.25 4.18 -10.10
N GLU A 50 -17.14 5.44 -10.51
CA GLU A 50 -17.91 6.01 -11.61
C GLU A 50 -17.68 5.28 -12.95
N VAL A 51 -16.43 4.94 -13.27
CA VAL A 51 -16.09 4.16 -14.47
C VAL A 51 -16.33 2.65 -14.32
N LYS A 52 -16.91 2.21 -13.20
CA LYS A 52 -17.31 0.83 -12.90
C LYS A 52 -16.15 -0.19 -12.90
N GLU A 53 -14.95 0.23 -12.54
CA GLU A 53 -13.83 -0.70 -12.33
C GLU A 53 -14.08 -1.62 -11.12
N PHE A 54 -14.79 -1.12 -10.10
CA PHE A 54 -15.26 -1.88 -8.94
C PHE A 54 -16.57 -1.30 -8.38
N SER A 55 -17.26 -2.05 -7.53
CA SER A 55 -18.41 -1.54 -6.78
C SER A 55 -17.96 -0.62 -5.66
N GLU A 56 -18.87 0.24 -5.17
CA GLU A 56 -18.64 1.13 -4.01
C GLU A 56 -18.01 0.39 -2.83
N GLU A 57 -18.60 -0.74 -2.43
CA GLU A 57 -18.14 -1.55 -1.31
C GLU A 57 -16.74 -2.12 -1.53
N GLN A 58 -16.46 -2.63 -2.74
CA GLN A 58 -15.12 -3.13 -3.09
C GLN A 58 -14.08 -2.03 -3.12
N GLY A 59 -14.46 -0.85 -3.65
CA GLY A 59 -13.60 0.31 -3.71
C GLY A 59 -13.25 0.85 -2.33
N GLU A 60 -14.22 0.91 -1.43
CA GLU A 60 -14.00 1.33 -0.04
C GLU A 60 -13.03 0.39 0.70
N GLU A 61 -13.18 -0.92 0.53
CA GLU A 61 -12.26 -1.90 1.10
C GLU A 61 -10.83 -1.71 0.56
N LEU A 62 -10.66 -1.54 -0.75
CA LEU A 62 -9.36 -1.31 -1.38
C LEU A 62 -8.74 0.03 -0.95
N LYS A 63 -9.55 1.07 -0.78
CA LYS A 63 -9.14 2.39 -0.28
C LYS A 63 -8.54 2.27 1.12
N GLN A 64 -9.18 1.52 2.03
CA GLN A 64 -8.68 1.27 3.38
C GLN A 64 -7.33 0.54 3.36
N TYR A 65 -7.18 -0.48 2.52
CA TYR A 65 -5.92 -1.20 2.38
C TYR A 65 -4.80 -0.31 1.82
N LEU A 66 -5.10 0.52 0.82
CA LEU A 66 -4.12 1.45 0.24
C LEU A 66 -3.73 2.54 1.24
N SER A 67 -4.68 3.10 1.99
CA SER A 67 -4.40 4.08 3.06
C SER A 67 -3.45 3.50 4.11
N ARG A 68 -3.68 2.27 4.55
CA ARG A 68 -2.80 1.56 5.48
C ARG A 68 -1.40 1.35 4.91
N ASP A 69 -1.29 0.95 3.64
CA ASP A 69 0.00 0.74 2.99
C ASP A 69 0.78 2.06 2.82
N LEU A 70 0.08 3.17 2.57
CA LEU A 70 0.66 4.52 2.56
C LEU A 70 1.23 4.89 3.93
N ASP A 71 0.45 4.74 5.00
CA ASP A 71 0.89 5.02 6.36
C ASP A 71 2.12 4.17 6.75
N GLN A 72 2.11 2.88 6.42
CA GLN A 72 3.23 1.97 6.66
C GLN A 72 4.48 2.40 5.89
N THR A 73 4.33 2.76 4.63
CA THR A 73 5.43 3.18 3.77
C THR A 73 6.07 4.47 4.28
N ILE A 74 5.24 5.44 4.70
CA ILE A 74 5.69 6.70 5.30
C ILE A 74 6.45 6.44 6.61
N ALA A 75 5.87 5.63 7.51
CA ALA A 75 6.51 5.29 8.78
C ALA A 75 7.87 4.61 8.57
N HIS A 76 7.95 3.69 7.60
CA HIS A 76 9.20 2.99 7.29
C HIS A 76 10.26 3.93 6.70
N ALA A 77 9.88 4.83 5.80
CA ALA A 77 10.78 5.82 5.21
C ALA A 77 11.35 6.80 6.25
N GLN A 78 10.56 7.17 7.25
CA GLN A 78 11.01 8.02 8.37
C GLN A 78 12.08 7.36 9.24
N HIS A 79 12.01 6.04 9.41
CA HIS A 79 12.99 5.29 10.20
C HIS A 79 14.32 5.01 9.46
N LEU A 80 14.30 4.88 8.15
CA LEU A 80 15.46 4.48 7.36
C LEU A 80 16.31 5.66 6.82
N GLY A 81 15.82 6.89 6.89
CA GLY A 81 16.56 8.06 6.41
C GLY A 81 16.98 7.96 4.94
N GLU A 82 18.25 8.30 4.63
CA GLU A 82 18.77 8.31 3.26
C GLU A 82 18.81 6.91 2.61
N GLU A 83 18.99 5.85 3.37
CA GLU A 83 18.98 4.48 2.83
C GLU A 83 17.60 4.07 2.26
N ALA A 84 16.52 4.68 2.78
CA ALA A 84 15.18 4.46 2.26
C ALA A 84 15.02 4.99 0.84
N LYS A 85 15.58 6.14 0.54
CA LYS A 85 15.47 6.77 -0.79
C LYS A 85 16.02 5.85 -1.89
N GLU A 86 17.10 5.14 -1.62
CA GLU A 86 17.69 4.23 -2.59
C GLU A 86 16.86 2.95 -2.76
N ARG A 87 16.30 2.42 -1.68
CA ARG A 87 15.44 1.22 -1.70
C ARG A 87 14.08 1.46 -2.34
N PHE A 88 13.51 2.64 -2.15
CA PHE A 88 12.21 3.07 -2.71
C PHE A 88 12.35 3.85 -4.02
N ASN A 89 13.46 3.75 -4.73
CA ASN A 89 13.60 4.40 -6.03
C ASN A 89 12.59 3.82 -7.05
N PRO A 90 11.63 4.61 -7.56
CA PRO A 90 10.58 4.13 -8.45
C PRO A 90 11.11 3.43 -9.71
N SER A 91 12.27 3.86 -10.22
CA SER A 91 12.89 3.28 -11.41
C SER A 91 13.34 1.83 -11.21
N ARG A 92 13.49 1.37 -9.97
CA ARG A 92 13.92 0.00 -9.61
C ARG A 92 12.74 -0.93 -9.24
N LEU A 93 11.55 -0.37 -8.99
CA LEU A 93 10.42 -1.10 -8.41
C LEU A 93 9.43 -1.67 -9.45
N GLY A 94 9.64 -1.45 -10.73
CA GLY A 94 8.71 -1.94 -11.74
C GLY A 94 7.30 -1.30 -11.65
N ALA A 95 6.36 -1.78 -12.47
CA ALA A 95 4.99 -1.29 -12.45
C ALA A 95 4.18 -1.90 -11.30
N GLY A 96 3.29 -1.11 -10.67
CA GLY A 96 2.37 -1.55 -9.62
C GLY A 96 2.25 -0.57 -8.46
N ALA A 97 1.43 -0.91 -7.47
CA ALA A 97 1.14 -0.06 -6.33
C ALA A 97 2.39 0.36 -5.54
N LEU A 98 3.40 -0.51 -5.42
CA LEU A 98 4.63 -0.18 -4.71
C LEU A 98 5.41 0.95 -5.40
N SER A 99 5.46 0.97 -6.74
CA SER A 99 6.09 2.05 -7.50
C SER A 99 5.35 3.37 -7.29
N SER A 100 4.02 3.35 -7.29
CA SER A 100 3.19 4.54 -7.02
C SER A 100 3.41 5.07 -5.60
N LEU A 101 3.47 4.19 -4.59
CA LEU A 101 3.78 4.55 -3.20
C LEU A 101 5.18 5.17 -3.08
N ALA A 102 6.18 4.59 -3.74
CA ALA A 102 7.54 5.10 -3.73
C ALA A 102 7.65 6.50 -4.37
N THR A 103 6.94 6.74 -5.47
CA THR A 103 6.88 8.06 -6.12
C THR A 103 6.29 9.12 -5.16
N VAL A 104 5.23 8.78 -4.44
CA VAL A 104 4.65 9.68 -3.42
C VAL A 104 5.67 10.04 -2.34
N LEU A 105 6.45 9.06 -1.87
CA LEU A 105 7.50 9.30 -0.86
C LEU A 105 8.61 10.22 -1.36
N GLU A 106 9.05 10.06 -2.60
CA GLU A 106 10.08 10.90 -3.20
C GLU A 106 9.67 12.38 -3.20
N PHE A 107 8.40 12.66 -3.54
CA PHE A 107 7.88 14.03 -3.58
C PHE A 107 7.51 14.61 -2.21
N THR A 108 7.33 13.79 -1.18
CA THR A 108 6.86 14.23 0.14
C THR A 108 7.93 14.19 1.24
N GLY A 109 9.12 13.71 0.94
CA GLY A 109 10.15 13.29 1.91
C GLY A 109 10.49 14.26 3.05
N ASN A 110 10.33 15.58 2.89
CA ASN A 110 10.62 16.55 3.94
C ASN A 110 9.38 17.02 4.72
N THR A 111 8.19 16.93 4.13
CA THR A 111 6.94 17.43 4.72
C THR A 111 6.41 16.50 5.83
N PHE A 112 6.75 15.21 5.78
CA PHE A 112 6.29 14.22 6.75
C PHE A 112 7.13 14.09 8.03
N ARG A 113 8.31 14.74 8.10
CA ARG A 113 9.15 14.71 9.32
C ARG A 113 8.44 15.28 10.55
N SER A 114 7.49 16.21 10.35
CA SER A 114 6.74 16.85 11.44
C SER A 114 5.51 16.05 11.92
N LEU A 115 5.13 14.97 11.24
CA LEU A 115 3.91 14.19 11.53
C LEU A 115 4.18 12.92 12.36
N SER A 116 5.42 12.70 12.74
CA SER A 116 5.94 11.46 13.33
C SER A 116 5.41 11.09 14.73
N ASP A 117 4.77 12.02 15.46
CA ASP A 117 4.46 11.80 16.88
C ASP A 117 3.17 11.01 17.18
N LYS A 118 2.36 10.72 16.17
CA LYS A 118 1.05 10.03 16.40
C LYS A 118 0.97 8.58 15.93
N THR A 119 1.96 8.04 15.23
CA THR A 119 1.86 6.71 14.62
C THR A 119 2.84 5.71 15.23
N LYS A 120 2.84 5.54 16.53
CA LYS A 120 3.52 4.40 17.21
C LYS A 120 2.68 3.13 17.26
N GLN A 121 1.51 3.11 16.59
CA GLN A 121 0.72 1.87 16.50
C GLN A 121 1.34 0.96 15.45
N THR A 122 1.64 -0.27 15.86
CA THR A 122 2.09 -1.32 14.95
C THR A 122 0.99 -1.61 13.93
N ILE A 123 1.23 -1.25 12.67
CA ILE A 123 0.29 -1.52 11.58
C ILE A 123 0.27 -3.01 11.31
N THR A 124 -0.90 -3.62 11.45
CA THR A 124 -1.10 -5.07 11.32
C THR A 124 -1.77 -5.40 9.98
N TYR A 125 -1.31 -6.48 9.36
CA TYR A 125 -1.84 -7.06 8.13
C TYR A 125 -2.45 -8.42 8.44
N LYS A 126 -3.67 -8.66 7.97
CA LYS A 126 -4.39 -9.92 8.21
C LYS A 126 -4.44 -10.76 6.93
N THR A 127 -4.34 -12.08 7.07
CA THR A 127 -4.53 -13.02 5.96
C THR A 127 -5.83 -12.76 5.21
N GLY A 128 -5.74 -12.69 3.88
CA GLY A 128 -6.85 -12.39 2.97
C GLY A 128 -6.95 -10.93 2.55
N GLU A 129 -6.37 -9.98 3.30
CA GLU A 129 -6.34 -8.57 2.92
C GLU A 129 -5.41 -8.31 1.74
N MET A 130 -5.69 -7.26 0.98
CA MET A 130 -4.81 -6.82 -0.10
C MET A 130 -3.66 -5.96 0.43
N THR A 131 -2.48 -6.10 -0.18
CA THR A 131 -1.33 -5.24 0.08
C THR A 131 -0.40 -5.19 -1.13
N SER A 132 0.40 -4.13 -1.21
CA SER A 132 1.49 -4.01 -2.19
C SER A 132 2.62 -5.00 -1.91
N ALA A 133 3.55 -5.17 -2.86
CA ALA A 133 4.75 -5.98 -2.67
C ALA A 133 5.52 -5.58 -1.39
N GLY A 134 6.25 -6.52 -0.80
CA GLY A 134 7.03 -6.30 0.42
C GLY A 134 7.25 -7.56 1.23
N THR A 135 7.85 -7.41 2.40
CA THR A 135 8.12 -8.52 3.32
C THR A 135 7.14 -8.50 4.48
N LEU A 136 6.36 -9.56 4.61
CA LEU A 136 5.45 -9.79 5.73
C LEU A 136 6.14 -10.65 6.79
N THR A 137 6.17 -10.20 8.04
CA THR A 137 6.71 -10.93 9.18
C THR A 137 5.57 -11.39 10.06
N CYS A 138 5.42 -12.71 10.22
CA CYS A 138 4.39 -13.30 11.07
C CYS A 138 4.58 -12.90 12.53
N GLN A 139 3.53 -12.39 13.17
CA GLN A 139 3.60 -11.96 14.58
C GLN A 139 3.72 -13.14 15.55
N ALA A 140 3.26 -14.34 15.16
CA ALA A 140 3.28 -15.51 16.03
C ALA A 140 4.63 -16.25 16.05
N CYS A 141 5.35 -16.32 14.90
CA CYS A 141 6.58 -17.13 14.80
C CYS A 141 7.74 -16.43 14.09
N SER A 142 7.60 -15.14 13.77
CA SER A 142 8.61 -14.31 13.09
C SER A 142 9.04 -14.83 11.71
N GLN A 143 8.30 -15.78 11.12
CA GLN A 143 8.55 -16.23 9.75
C GLN A 143 8.31 -15.10 8.77
N LYS A 144 9.24 -14.89 7.85
CA LYS A 144 9.13 -13.90 6.78
C LYS A 144 8.50 -14.52 5.53
N VAL A 145 7.57 -13.79 4.93
CA VAL A 145 6.92 -14.12 3.66
C VAL A 145 7.10 -12.96 2.70
N HIS A 146 7.66 -13.21 1.54
CA HIS A 146 7.94 -12.18 0.54
C HIS A 146 6.85 -12.15 -0.53
N LEU A 147 6.14 -11.03 -0.63
CA LEU A 147 5.26 -10.74 -1.75
C LEU A 147 6.03 -10.00 -2.84
N LYS A 148 6.19 -10.64 -3.99
CA LYS A 148 6.87 -10.05 -5.16
C LYS A 148 6.02 -9.02 -5.90
N HIS A 149 4.70 -9.15 -5.80
CA HIS A 149 3.71 -8.32 -6.47
C HIS A 149 2.58 -8.01 -5.49
N THR A 150 1.74 -7.02 -5.85
CA THR A 150 0.47 -6.76 -5.18
C THR A 150 -0.35 -8.05 -5.10
N GLY A 151 -0.90 -8.35 -3.92
CA GLY A 151 -1.66 -9.57 -3.72
C GLY A 151 -2.26 -9.69 -2.33
N HIS A 152 -2.95 -10.80 -2.11
CA HIS A 152 -3.50 -11.12 -0.80
C HIS A 152 -2.42 -11.60 0.17
N VAL A 153 -2.53 -11.17 1.42
CA VAL A 153 -1.71 -11.67 2.53
C VAL A 153 -2.01 -13.16 2.72
N PRO A 154 -1.03 -14.07 2.52
CA PRO A 154 -1.23 -15.49 2.72
C PRO A 154 -1.22 -15.87 4.21
N PRO A 155 -1.75 -17.04 4.60
CA PRO A 155 -1.49 -17.58 5.93
C PRO A 155 0.01 -17.91 6.09
N CYS A 156 0.50 -17.85 7.33
CA CYS A 156 1.90 -18.16 7.59
C CYS A 156 2.22 -19.63 7.21
N PRO A 157 3.23 -19.88 6.36
CA PRO A 157 3.56 -21.23 5.92
C PRO A 157 4.16 -22.09 7.04
N LYS A 158 4.64 -21.48 8.14
CA LYS A 158 5.27 -22.20 9.26
C LYS A 158 4.28 -22.54 10.37
N CYS A 159 3.37 -21.63 10.72
CA CYS A 159 2.49 -21.79 11.90
C CYS A 159 1.01 -21.53 11.62
N SER A 160 0.65 -21.30 10.34
CA SER A 160 -0.71 -20.92 9.92
C SER A 160 -1.25 -19.64 10.61
N GLY A 161 -0.40 -18.85 11.25
CA GLY A 161 -0.75 -17.56 11.84
C GLY A 161 -1.29 -16.60 10.79
N ILE A 162 -2.21 -15.74 11.20
CA ILE A 162 -2.98 -14.87 10.30
C ILE A 162 -2.64 -13.39 10.43
N LEU A 163 -1.76 -13.00 11.37
CA LEU A 163 -1.38 -11.60 11.62
C LEU A 163 0.09 -11.38 11.31
N PHE A 164 0.34 -10.27 10.60
CA PHE A 164 1.67 -9.91 10.12
C PHE A 164 1.96 -8.43 10.36
N THR A 165 3.25 -8.10 10.43
CA THR A 165 3.78 -6.75 10.22
C THR A 165 4.46 -6.70 8.88
N LYS A 166 4.53 -5.52 8.24
CA LYS A 166 5.14 -5.36 6.92
C LYS A 166 6.41 -4.52 7.01
N GLY A 167 7.46 -4.99 6.32
CA GLY A 167 8.69 -4.26 6.03
C GLY A 167 8.95 -4.23 4.52
N TYR A 168 9.87 -3.38 4.10
CA TYR A 168 10.26 -3.23 2.69
C TYR A 168 11.73 -3.55 2.48
#